data_f08ff69d65826a958da10d011242f7b8
#
_entry.id   f08ff69d65826a958da10d011242f7b8
#
_cell.length_a   1.000
_cell.length_b   1.000
_cell.length_c   1.000
_cell.angle_alpha   90.00
_cell.angle_beta   90.00
_cell.angle_gamma   90.00
#
_symmetry.space_group_name_H-M   'P 1'
#
loop_
_entity.id
_entity.type
_entity.pdbx_description
1 polymer ?
#
loop_
_entity_poly.entity_id
_entity_poly.type
_entity_poly.pdbx_seq_one_letter_code
_entity_poly.pdbx_strand_id
1 'polypeptide(L)'
;MRPLRSLPVRGAPRTAQSGAFLLEALIGVLIFAFGILGLVGLQAVAIRNTNDLQYRGEAVAMAGAAMGRMWTMERTKLKAFYEGDKGSGGDGYLALVEAAERLPSVKDNDALAPTVTVADGPSTTSQLVTVTIRWQLPGDTTPHQYVGAVMVGLN
;
A
#
# COMPACT_ATOMS: atom_id res chain seq x y z
N MET A 1 -60.08 5.71 -74.89
CA MET A 1 -59.07 6.12 -73.93
C MET A 1 -59.65 6.12 -72.52
N ARG A 2 -59.19 5.20 -71.62
CA ARG A 2 -59.64 5.07 -70.24
C ARG A 2 -58.62 5.74 -69.32
N PRO A 3 -58.98 6.62 -68.40
CA PRO A 3 -57.99 7.23 -67.49
C PRO A 3 -57.56 6.19 -66.40
N LEU A 4 -56.27 6.12 -66.20
CA LEU A 4 -55.66 5.35 -65.14
C LEU A 4 -55.95 5.98 -63.77
N ARG A 5 -56.62 5.24 -62.94
CA ARG A 5 -56.95 5.61 -61.57
C ARG A 5 -55.71 5.45 -60.68
N SER A 6 -55.14 6.52 -60.16
CA SER A 6 -54.05 6.51 -59.23
C SER A 6 -54.55 5.98 -57.91
N LEU A 7 -53.85 4.91 -57.34
CA LEU A 7 -54.08 4.36 -56.05
C LEU A 7 -53.39 5.21 -54.95
N PRO A 8 -54.03 5.53 -53.85
CA PRO A 8 -53.38 6.26 -52.77
C PRO A 8 -52.33 5.37 -52.06
N VAL A 9 -51.09 5.88 -51.99
CA VAL A 9 -50.02 5.27 -51.16
C VAL A 9 -50.39 5.48 -49.68
N ARG A 10 -50.74 4.41 -48.99
CA ARG A 10 -50.93 4.42 -47.52
C ARG A 10 -49.57 4.64 -46.85
N GLY A 11 -49.36 5.83 -46.29
CA GLY A 11 -48.25 6.09 -45.41
C GLY A 11 -48.34 5.23 -44.14
N ALA A 12 -47.34 4.42 -43.88
CA ALA A 12 -47.27 3.61 -42.66
C ALA A 12 -47.14 4.52 -41.40
N PRO A 13 -47.80 4.18 -40.30
CA PRO A 13 -47.72 4.98 -39.07
C PRO A 13 -46.31 4.90 -38.48
N ARG A 14 -45.64 6.03 -38.36
CA ARG A 14 -44.26 6.20 -37.83
C ARG A 14 -44.19 6.32 -36.30
N THR A 15 -45.20 5.99 -35.54
CA THR A 15 -45.32 6.36 -34.13
C THR A 15 -44.87 5.32 -33.12
N ALA A 16 -44.41 4.12 -33.53
CA ALA A 16 -44.03 3.05 -32.58
C ALA A 16 -42.52 2.97 -32.23
N GLN A 17 -41.64 3.73 -32.89
CA GLN A 17 -40.18 3.59 -32.73
C GLN A 17 -39.55 4.55 -31.71
N SER A 18 -40.17 5.64 -31.32
CA SER A 18 -39.54 6.64 -30.42
C SER A 18 -39.40 6.16 -28.96
N GLY A 19 -40.34 5.34 -28.46
CA GLY A 19 -40.31 4.81 -27.11
C GLY A 19 -39.21 3.74 -26.90
N ALA A 20 -39.02 2.86 -27.91
CA ALA A 20 -37.97 1.84 -27.88
C ALA A 20 -36.55 2.45 -27.90
N PHE A 21 -36.33 3.48 -28.66
CA PHE A 21 -35.08 4.21 -28.76
C PHE A 21 -34.68 4.86 -27.42
N LEU A 22 -35.64 5.46 -26.68
CA LEU A 22 -35.40 6.04 -25.38
C LEU A 22 -35.02 4.98 -24.34
N LEU A 23 -35.70 3.82 -24.41
CA LEU A 23 -35.36 2.69 -23.49
C LEU A 23 -33.98 2.14 -23.79
N GLU A 24 -33.60 1.97 -25.04
CA GLU A 24 -32.27 1.52 -25.47
C GLU A 24 -31.16 2.49 -25.00
N ALA A 25 -31.38 3.79 -25.20
CA ALA A 25 -30.46 4.82 -24.75
C ALA A 25 -30.29 4.79 -23.22
N LEU A 26 -31.37 4.60 -22.47
CA LEU A 26 -31.35 4.55 -21.01
C LEU A 26 -30.60 3.31 -20.51
N ILE A 27 -30.81 2.15 -21.13
CA ILE A 27 -30.07 0.92 -20.83
C ILE A 27 -28.60 1.09 -21.19
N GLY A 28 -28.28 1.70 -22.33
CA GLY A 28 -26.91 2.00 -22.75
C GLY A 28 -26.17 2.88 -21.74
N VAL A 29 -26.79 3.95 -21.27
CA VAL A 29 -26.24 4.84 -20.24
C VAL A 29 -26.07 4.10 -18.92
N LEU A 30 -27.02 3.24 -18.54
CA LEU A 30 -26.95 2.44 -17.32
C LEU A 30 -25.75 1.49 -17.34
N ILE A 31 -25.58 0.73 -18.42
CA ILE A 31 -24.43 -0.19 -18.60
C ILE A 31 -23.12 0.58 -18.58
N PHE A 32 -23.07 1.72 -19.26
CA PHE A 32 -21.90 2.59 -19.29
C PHE A 32 -21.54 3.11 -17.89
N ALA A 33 -22.55 3.54 -17.11
CA ALA A 33 -22.36 4.00 -15.74
C ALA A 33 -21.77 2.90 -14.84
N PHE A 34 -22.28 1.67 -14.93
CA PHE A 34 -21.71 0.53 -14.20
C PHE A 34 -20.28 0.21 -14.64
N GLY A 35 -19.98 0.33 -15.95
CA GLY A 35 -18.62 0.17 -16.46
C GLY A 35 -17.64 1.18 -15.87
N ILE A 36 -18.02 2.44 -15.79
CA ILE A 36 -17.20 3.50 -15.16
C ILE A 36 -17.03 3.24 -13.67
N LEU A 37 -18.11 2.86 -12.94
CA LEU A 37 -18.01 2.54 -11.51
C LEU A 37 -17.02 1.40 -11.26
N GLY A 38 -17.05 0.36 -12.08
CA GLY A 38 -16.09 -0.75 -12.02
C GLY A 38 -14.65 -0.28 -12.22
N LEU A 39 -14.42 0.60 -13.21
CA LEU A 39 -13.10 1.15 -13.48
C LEU A 39 -12.56 1.99 -12.30
N VAL A 40 -13.41 2.83 -11.71
CA VAL A 40 -13.04 3.63 -10.52
C VAL A 40 -12.70 2.72 -9.33
N GLY A 41 -13.45 1.62 -9.14
CA GLY A 41 -13.15 0.62 -8.12
C GLY A 41 -11.76 -0.01 -8.30
N LEU A 42 -11.39 -0.39 -9.52
CA LEU A 42 -10.06 -0.93 -9.83
C LEU A 42 -8.95 0.10 -9.59
N GLN A 43 -9.18 1.38 -9.92
CA GLN A 43 -8.22 2.45 -9.66
C GLN A 43 -7.95 2.62 -8.16
N ALA A 44 -8.98 2.56 -7.32
CA ALA A 44 -8.84 2.66 -5.87
C ALA A 44 -7.98 1.54 -5.30
N VAL A 45 -8.14 0.30 -5.77
CA VAL A 45 -7.30 -0.85 -5.38
C VAL A 45 -5.86 -0.67 -5.85
N ALA A 46 -5.65 -0.20 -7.10
CA ALA A 46 -4.31 0.03 -7.63
C ALA A 46 -3.54 1.09 -6.83
N ILE A 47 -4.19 2.17 -6.41
CA ILE A 47 -3.59 3.23 -5.58
C ILE A 47 -3.18 2.67 -4.21
N ARG A 48 -4.03 1.85 -3.56
CA ARG A 48 -3.69 1.22 -2.27
C ARG A 48 -2.45 0.33 -2.39
N ASN A 49 -2.39 -0.51 -3.40
CA ASN A 49 -1.25 -1.40 -3.63
C ASN A 49 0.04 -0.60 -3.89
N THR A 50 -0.04 0.51 -4.63
CA THR A 50 1.12 1.37 -4.89
C THR A 50 1.63 2.02 -3.61
N ASN A 51 0.73 2.50 -2.75
CA ASN A 51 1.10 3.10 -1.46
C ASN A 51 1.75 2.07 -0.52
N ASP A 52 1.23 0.85 -0.45
CA ASP A 52 1.85 -0.22 0.35
C ASP A 52 3.27 -0.53 -0.11
N LEU A 53 3.49 -0.65 -1.42
CA LEU A 53 4.82 -0.87 -1.99
C LEU A 53 5.79 0.28 -1.70
N GLN A 54 5.32 1.52 -1.72
CA GLN A 54 6.12 2.70 -1.39
C GLN A 54 6.57 2.64 0.07
N TYR A 55 5.65 2.49 1.03
CA TYR A 55 5.99 2.46 2.45
C TYR A 55 6.85 1.25 2.81
N ARG A 56 6.62 0.11 2.16
CA ARG A 56 7.51 -1.04 2.29
C ARG A 56 8.93 -0.72 1.81
N GLY A 57 9.07 -0.03 0.69
CA GLY A 57 10.37 0.44 0.19
C GLY A 57 11.07 1.39 1.16
N GLU A 58 10.34 2.32 1.77
CA GLU A 58 10.85 3.22 2.79
C GLU A 58 11.30 2.46 4.06
N ALA A 59 10.50 1.51 4.55
CA ALA A 59 10.85 0.67 5.69
C ALA A 59 12.12 -0.15 5.44
N VAL A 60 12.26 -0.74 4.24
CA VAL A 60 13.49 -1.46 3.82
C VAL A 60 14.69 -0.53 3.82
N ALA A 61 14.56 0.68 3.27
CA ALA A 61 15.65 1.65 3.22
C ALA A 61 16.08 2.10 4.62
N MET A 62 15.13 2.37 5.53
CA MET A 62 15.41 2.76 6.92
C MET A 62 16.11 1.63 7.68
N ALA A 63 15.60 0.40 7.59
CA ALA A 63 16.22 -0.77 8.21
C ALA A 63 17.60 -1.03 7.64
N GLY A 64 17.78 -0.95 6.33
CA GLY A 64 19.07 -1.11 5.65
C GLY A 64 20.09 -0.06 6.08
N ALA A 65 19.69 1.20 6.21
CA ALA A 65 20.55 2.27 6.70
C ALA A 65 20.96 2.04 8.18
N ALA A 66 20.03 1.62 9.02
CA ALA A 66 20.33 1.29 10.42
C ALA A 66 21.30 0.09 10.53
N MET A 67 21.02 -1.00 9.82
CA MET A 67 21.87 -2.18 9.78
C MET A 67 23.26 -1.88 9.23
N GLY A 68 23.37 -1.03 8.20
CA GLY A 68 24.63 -0.59 7.64
C GLY A 68 25.51 0.16 8.65
N ARG A 69 24.92 1.00 9.51
CA ARG A 69 25.62 1.67 10.60
C ARG A 69 26.06 0.70 11.70
N MET A 70 25.24 -0.31 12.01
CA MET A 70 25.54 -1.34 12.98
C MET A 70 26.78 -2.16 12.58
N TRP A 71 27.00 -2.38 11.29
CA TRP A 71 28.17 -3.09 10.76
C TRP A 71 29.49 -2.38 11.05
N THR A 72 29.48 -1.08 11.20
CA THR A 72 30.67 -0.26 11.47
C THR A 72 30.88 0.01 12.95
N MET A 73 29.94 -0.40 13.80
CA MET A 73 29.99 -0.16 15.23
C MET A 73 30.70 -1.29 15.98
N GLU A 74 31.36 -0.92 17.08
CA GLU A 74 31.94 -1.86 18.01
C GLU A 74 30.84 -2.74 18.65
N ARG A 75 31.00 -4.06 18.54
CA ARG A 75 30.01 -5.06 18.97
C ARG A 75 29.53 -4.87 20.41
N THR A 76 30.45 -4.56 21.33
CA THR A 76 30.15 -4.35 22.75
C THR A 76 29.18 -3.21 23.01
N LYS A 77 29.10 -2.26 22.09
CA LYS A 77 28.21 -1.09 22.17
C LYS A 77 26.88 -1.27 21.45
N LEU A 78 26.76 -2.28 20.56
CA LEU A 78 25.58 -2.49 19.72
C LEU A 78 24.30 -2.58 20.54
N LYS A 79 24.31 -3.43 21.57
CA LYS A 79 23.14 -3.65 22.42
C LYS A 79 22.72 -2.38 23.14
N ALA A 80 23.64 -1.68 23.78
CA ALA A 80 23.34 -0.45 24.52
C ALA A 80 22.87 0.70 23.62
N PHE A 81 23.34 0.72 22.36
CA PHE A 81 23.07 1.82 21.44
C PHE A 81 21.84 1.59 20.54
N TYR A 82 21.57 0.33 20.15
CA TYR A 82 20.50 0.02 19.19
C TYR A 82 19.36 -0.81 19.74
N GLU A 83 19.52 -1.55 20.84
CA GLU A 83 18.40 -2.34 21.37
C GLU A 83 17.29 -1.43 21.87
N GLY A 84 16.05 -1.73 21.49
CA GLY A 84 14.91 -0.95 21.92
C GLY A 84 13.58 -1.48 21.41
N ASP A 85 12.53 -1.10 22.11
CA ASP A 85 11.14 -1.43 21.81
C ASP A 85 10.21 -0.33 22.33
N LYS A 86 9.06 -0.13 21.66
CA LYS A 86 8.00 0.81 22.04
C LYS A 86 8.50 2.24 22.34
N GLY A 87 9.40 2.73 21.52
CA GLY A 87 9.95 4.09 21.67
C GLY A 87 10.98 4.26 22.78
N SER A 88 11.39 3.19 23.48
CA SER A 88 12.40 3.21 24.52
C SER A 88 13.63 2.38 24.14
N GLY A 89 14.82 2.96 24.20
CA GLY A 89 16.07 2.29 23.82
C GLY A 89 17.25 3.23 23.74
N GLY A 90 18.35 2.75 23.16
CA GLY A 90 19.57 3.55 22.98
C GLY A 90 19.43 4.61 21.90
N ASP A 91 20.42 5.51 21.80
CA ASP A 91 20.38 6.66 20.89
C ASP A 91 20.23 6.26 19.40
N GLY A 92 20.87 5.17 18.99
CA GLY A 92 20.72 4.66 17.62
C GLY A 92 19.34 4.09 17.34
N TYR A 93 18.69 3.50 18.35
CA TYR A 93 17.31 3.08 18.28
C TYR A 93 16.35 4.28 18.21
N LEU A 94 16.57 5.31 19.04
CA LEU A 94 15.73 6.52 19.02
C LEU A 94 15.81 7.25 17.67
N ALA A 95 16.98 7.29 17.04
CA ALA A 95 17.12 7.82 15.68
C ALA A 95 16.34 6.99 14.63
N LEU A 96 16.20 5.67 14.83
CA LEU A 96 15.37 4.83 13.97
C LEU A 96 13.87 5.09 14.22
N VAL A 97 13.47 5.33 15.47
CA VAL A 97 12.08 5.73 15.81
C VAL A 97 11.71 7.03 15.11
N GLU A 98 12.53 8.06 15.22
CA GLU A 98 12.33 9.35 14.56
C GLU A 98 12.22 9.21 13.03
N ALA A 99 13.06 8.37 12.43
CA ALA A 99 12.96 8.07 11.01
C ALA A 99 11.66 7.36 10.65
N ALA A 100 11.21 6.41 11.48
CA ALA A 100 9.99 5.61 11.24
C ALA A 100 8.69 6.41 11.43
N GLU A 101 8.71 7.54 12.15
CA GLU A 101 7.56 8.44 12.28
C GLU A 101 7.03 9.00 10.94
N ARG A 102 7.83 8.90 9.87
CA ARG A 102 7.41 9.25 8.51
C ARG A 102 6.43 8.25 7.91
N LEU A 103 6.40 7.04 8.45
CA LEU A 103 5.47 5.99 8.01
C LEU A 103 4.08 6.23 8.61
N PRO A 104 3.01 5.82 7.91
CA PRO A 104 1.64 6.03 8.37
C PRO A 104 1.39 5.43 9.75
N SER A 105 0.71 6.19 10.60
CA SER A 105 0.25 5.84 11.94
C SER A 105 1.34 5.53 12.97
N VAL A 106 2.62 5.61 12.63
CA VAL A 106 3.72 5.28 13.56
C VAL A 106 3.85 6.32 14.66
N LYS A 107 3.81 7.62 14.30
CA LYS A 107 3.99 8.73 15.23
C LYS A 107 2.98 8.73 16.39
N ASP A 108 1.75 8.33 16.14
CA ASP A 108 0.64 8.43 17.09
C ASP A 108 0.33 7.07 17.77
N ASN A 109 1.16 6.05 17.53
CA ASN A 109 0.90 4.71 18.03
C ASN A 109 2.21 3.97 18.42
N ASP A 110 2.50 3.95 19.70
CA ASP A 110 3.68 3.27 20.26
C ASP A 110 3.74 1.76 19.92
N ALA A 111 2.59 1.14 19.65
CA ALA A 111 2.56 -0.27 19.22
C ALA A 111 3.16 -0.50 17.84
N LEU A 112 3.26 0.57 17.02
CA LEU A 112 3.89 0.55 15.70
C LEU A 112 5.35 1.02 15.73
N ALA A 113 5.85 1.47 16.88
CA ALA A 113 7.25 1.83 17.02
C ALA A 113 8.16 0.67 16.57
N PRO A 114 9.30 0.96 15.94
CA PRO A 114 10.27 -0.05 15.56
C PRO A 114 10.68 -0.92 16.75
N THR A 115 11.13 -2.12 16.47
CA THR A 115 11.76 -2.99 17.46
C THR A 115 13.13 -3.39 16.95
N VAL A 116 14.14 -3.25 17.79
CA VAL A 116 15.49 -3.74 17.51
C VAL A 116 15.91 -4.69 18.60
N THR A 117 16.23 -5.91 18.25
CA THR A 117 16.74 -6.92 19.18
C THR A 117 18.17 -7.29 18.81
N VAL A 118 19.03 -7.38 19.81
CA VAL A 118 20.43 -7.80 19.69
C VAL A 118 20.62 -9.08 20.48
N ALA A 119 20.78 -10.18 19.77
CA ALA A 119 20.99 -11.52 20.35
C ALA A 119 22.41 -12.03 20.06
N ASP A 120 22.89 -12.98 20.86
CA ASP A 120 24.15 -13.64 20.57
C ASP A 120 24.03 -14.46 19.29
N GLY A 121 25.05 -14.37 18.46
CA GLY A 121 25.17 -15.13 17.22
C GLY A 121 25.72 -16.54 17.44
N PRO A 122 25.91 -17.32 16.36
CA PRO A 122 26.41 -18.68 16.44
C PRO A 122 27.89 -18.78 16.90
N SER A 123 28.64 -17.68 16.86
CA SER A 123 29.99 -17.60 17.42
C SER A 123 30.06 -16.61 18.56
N THR A 124 31.02 -16.79 19.48
CA THR A 124 31.25 -15.86 20.60
C THR A 124 31.61 -14.44 20.16
N THR A 125 31.98 -14.27 18.90
CA THR A 125 32.36 -13.00 18.30
C THR A 125 31.26 -12.38 17.42
N SER A 126 30.11 -13.03 17.24
CA SER A 126 29.02 -12.55 16.40
C SER A 126 27.77 -12.21 17.22
N GLN A 127 27.00 -11.24 16.74
CA GLN A 127 25.68 -10.89 17.25
C GLN A 127 24.67 -10.84 16.09
N LEU A 128 23.49 -11.39 16.35
CA LEU A 128 22.36 -11.30 15.42
C LEU A 128 21.50 -10.10 15.80
N VAL A 129 21.43 -9.14 14.92
CA VAL A 129 20.55 -7.97 15.07
C VAL A 129 19.34 -8.15 14.19
N THR A 130 18.16 -8.04 14.78
CA THR A 130 16.88 -8.07 14.05
C THR A 130 16.20 -6.71 14.20
N VAL A 131 15.85 -6.11 13.07
CA VAL A 131 15.15 -4.82 13.00
C VAL A 131 13.75 -5.08 12.45
N THR A 132 12.72 -4.70 13.19
CA THR A 132 11.33 -4.77 12.76
C THR A 132 10.78 -3.35 12.66
N ILE A 133 10.25 -2.98 11.49
CA ILE A 133 9.58 -1.71 11.26
C ILE A 133 8.13 -2.03 10.91
N ARG A 134 7.18 -1.33 11.55
CA ARG A 134 5.75 -1.51 11.37
C ARG A 134 5.11 -0.21 10.89
N TRP A 135 4.02 -0.32 10.13
CA TRP A 135 3.19 0.81 9.72
C TRP A 135 1.76 0.33 9.48
N GLN A 136 0.81 1.26 9.48
CA GLN A 136 -0.58 0.94 9.22
C GLN A 136 -1.20 2.00 8.31
N LEU A 137 -1.74 1.57 7.18
CA LEU A 137 -2.43 2.46 6.25
C LEU A 137 -3.84 2.81 6.79
N PRO A 138 -4.35 4.01 6.48
CA PRO A 138 -5.71 4.36 6.82
C PRO A 138 -6.72 3.38 6.22
N GLY A 139 -7.54 2.79 7.10
CA GLY A 139 -8.56 1.81 6.73
C GLY A 139 -8.11 0.34 6.78
N ASP A 140 -6.84 0.06 7.08
CA ASP A 140 -6.37 -1.29 7.34
C ASP A 140 -6.68 -1.72 8.78
N THR A 141 -7.05 -2.98 8.95
CA THR A 141 -7.36 -3.55 10.26
C THR A 141 -6.12 -4.14 10.94
N THR A 142 -5.07 -4.43 10.18
CA THR A 142 -3.83 -5.03 10.66
C THR A 142 -2.63 -4.21 10.19
N PRO A 143 -1.60 -4.04 11.04
CA PRO A 143 -0.39 -3.37 10.62
C PRO A 143 0.43 -4.22 9.65
N HIS A 144 1.06 -3.55 8.70
CA HIS A 144 2.12 -4.10 7.86
C HIS A 144 3.43 -4.10 8.63
N GLN A 145 4.35 -4.98 8.25
CA GLN A 145 5.68 -5.00 8.83
C GLN A 145 6.76 -5.40 7.83
N TYR A 146 7.95 -4.89 8.08
CA TYR A 146 9.21 -5.36 7.49
C TYR A 146 10.12 -5.86 8.61
N VAL A 147 10.72 -7.02 8.40
CA VAL A 147 11.71 -7.60 9.31
C VAL A 147 13.00 -7.82 8.55
N GLY A 148 14.06 -7.17 8.98
CA GLY A 148 15.41 -7.37 8.49
C GLY A 148 16.30 -7.94 9.58
N ALA A 149 17.22 -8.84 9.24
CA ALA A 149 18.19 -9.39 10.16
C ALA A 149 19.60 -9.31 9.57
N VAL A 150 20.57 -9.05 10.42
CA VAL A 150 21.98 -8.96 10.03
C VAL A 150 22.87 -9.57 11.10
N MET A 151 23.91 -10.27 10.68
CA MET A 151 24.95 -10.76 11.56
C MET A 151 26.07 -9.73 11.62
N VAL A 152 26.40 -9.26 12.82
CA VAL A 152 27.49 -8.33 13.06
C VAL A 152 28.57 -9.03 13.88
N GLY A 153 29.80 -8.98 13.40
CA GLY A 153 30.96 -9.60 14.05
C GLY A 153 32.03 -9.96 13.02
N LEU A 154 33.26 -10.04 13.48
CA LEU A 154 34.38 -10.55 12.68
C LEU A 154 34.45 -12.08 12.84
N ASN A 155 34.73 -12.76 11.75
CA ASN A 155 35.13 -14.16 11.74
C ASN A 155 36.44 -14.38 12.51
#